data_29e60f690e4d9eb24203bccd276cd4e5
#
_entry.id   29e60f690e4d9eb24203bccd276cd4e5
#
_cell.length_a   1.000
_cell.length_b   1.000
_cell.length_c   1.000
_cell.angle_alpha   90.00
_cell.angle_beta   90.00
_cell.angle_gamma   90.00
#
_symmetry.space_group_name_H-M   'P 1'
#
loop_
_entity.id
_entity.type
_entity.pdbx_description
1 polymer ?
#
loop_
_entity_poly.entity_id
_entity_poly.type
_entity_poly.pdbx_seq_one_letter_code
_entity_poly.pdbx_strand_id
1 'polypeptide(L)'
;MKKLIAFVSLALFALEANARNNVSIAGSSTVLPFATIIAEQAGKKPGSTTPVVESGGSSMGKKGVCDGTGFEYIDIGNASSRMKVKELEHCKKNKVTLTEIKVGYDGIVVASSKKGTLLKISKYDLGKALTAKVPVNGKMVDNPYKKWSDVNPALPNLPIKVMGPPTTSGTRASFVEMVNQKGYCKKSKEVKAIGYKSKKCRAMRTDGAYVEAGEQDNLIVKKLQADPNTFGIFGFSYLDQNMDVLQGAIIDGNEPSFENIADGKYSISRALYFYCLLYTSPSPRDLTT
;
A
#
# COMPACT_ATOMS: atom_id res chain seq x y z
N MET A 1 36.82 70.49 13.89
CA MET A 1 35.48 69.81 13.91
C MET A 1 35.47 68.77 12.80
N LYS A 2 35.78 67.55 13.14
CA LYS A 2 35.86 66.43 12.19
C LYS A 2 34.49 65.71 12.14
N LYS A 3 33.81 65.72 10.99
CA LYS A 3 32.56 65.03 10.78
C LYS A 3 32.88 63.57 10.52
N LEU A 4 32.44 62.71 11.40
CA LEU A 4 32.51 61.24 11.31
C LEU A 4 31.32 60.78 10.44
N ILE A 5 31.60 60.34 9.22
CA ILE A 5 30.56 59.73 8.36
C ILE A 5 30.56 58.24 8.69
N ALA A 6 29.47 57.79 9.37
CA ALA A 6 29.23 56.37 9.62
C ALA A 6 28.62 55.73 8.36
N PHE A 7 29.38 54.87 7.70
CA PHE A 7 28.87 53.95 6.66
C PHE A 7 28.10 52.82 7.34
N VAL A 8 26.80 52.88 7.26
CA VAL A 8 25.94 51.73 7.59
C VAL A 8 25.93 50.84 6.39
N SER A 9 26.75 49.79 6.44
CA SER A 9 26.70 48.71 5.46
C SER A 9 25.44 47.87 5.73
N LEU A 10 24.40 48.09 4.93
CA LEU A 10 23.20 47.27 4.90
C LEU A 10 23.57 45.94 4.21
N ALA A 11 23.96 44.94 5.00
CA ALA A 11 24.10 43.58 4.51
C ALA A 11 22.71 43.06 4.16
N LEU A 12 22.33 43.14 2.89
CA LEU A 12 21.25 42.35 2.35
C LEU A 12 21.67 40.88 2.42
N PHE A 13 21.23 40.18 3.46
CA PHE A 13 21.15 38.73 3.41
C PHE A 13 20.11 38.41 2.33
N ALA A 14 20.56 38.13 1.14
CA ALA A 14 19.76 37.39 0.15
C ALA A 14 19.51 36.02 0.76
N LEU A 15 18.34 35.84 1.38
CA LEU A 15 17.79 34.48 1.57
C LEU A 15 17.64 33.92 0.15
N GLU A 16 18.64 33.15 -0.28
CA GLU A 16 18.45 32.24 -1.38
C GLU A 16 17.32 31.30 -0.95
N ALA A 17 16.11 31.63 -1.38
CA ALA A 17 15.03 30.69 -1.35
C ALA A 17 15.48 29.55 -2.27
N ASN A 18 16.04 28.47 -1.68
CA ASN A 18 16.31 27.24 -2.39
C ASN A 18 14.98 26.70 -2.92
N ALA A 19 14.55 27.24 -4.05
CA ALA A 19 13.41 26.75 -4.77
C ALA A 19 13.74 25.32 -5.19
N ARG A 20 13.06 24.36 -4.58
CA ARG A 20 13.14 22.97 -5.00
C ARG A 20 12.69 22.87 -6.46
N ASN A 21 13.61 22.51 -7.35
CA ASN A 21 13.34 22.38 -8.78
C ASN A 21 12.61 21.08 -9.14
N ASN A 22 12.40 20.19 -8.15
CA ASN A 22 11.84 18.85 -8.38
C ASN A 22 10.49 18.70 -7.70
N VAL A 23 9.54 18.08 -8.40
CA VAL A 23 8.31 17.58 -7.79
C VAL A 23 8.64 16.44 -6.83
N SER A 24 8.15 16.52 -5.59
CA SER A 24 8.32 15.49 -4.57
C SER A 24 7.09 14.61 -4.49
N ILE A 25 7.26 13.32 -4.72
CA ILE A 25 6.21 12.30 -4.67
C ILE A 25 6.56 11.31 -3.57
N ALA A 26 5.65 11.07 -2.64
CA ALA A 26 5.91 10.08 -1.59
C ALA A 26 4.66 9.27 -1.22
N GLY A 27 4.86 8.03 -0.74
CA GLY A 27 3.78 7.24 -0.17
C GLY A 27 3.87 5.74 -0.40
N SER A 28 2.88 5.15 -1.04
CA SER A 28 2.67 3.71 -1.14
C SER A 28 3.80 2.97 -1.88
N SER A 29 4.36 1.94 -1.26
CA SER A 29 5.30 1.02 -1.91
C SER A 29 4.68 0.30 -3.13
N THR A 30 3.39 -0.01 -3.06
CA THR A 30 2.65 -0.60 -4.20
C THR A 30 2.58 0.33 -5.40
N VAL A 31 2.46 1.64 -5.17
CA VAL A 31 2.36 2.64 -6.24
C VAL A 31 3.73 3.08 -6.73
N LEU A 32 4.79 2.81 -5.95
CA LEU A 32 6.16 3.23 -6.25
C LEU A 32 6.62 2.87 -7.67
N PRO A 33 6.49 1.64 -8.18
CA PRO A 33 6.94 1.30 -9.53
C PRO A 33 6.25 2.15 -10.62
N PHE A 34 4.95 2.37 -10.48
CA PHE A 34 4.17 3.18 -11.42
C PHE A 34 4.55 4.65 -11.33
N ALA A 35 4.69 5.19 -10.12
CA ALA A 35 5.09 6.58 -9.88
C ALA A 35 6.50 6.85 -10.43
N THR A 36 7.44 5.90 -10.27
CA THR A 36 8.80 6.01 -10.79
C THR A 36 8.80 6.09 -12.32
N ILE A 37 8.06 5.21 -13.01
CA ILE A 37 7.96 5.24 -14.48
C ILE A 37 7.39 6.58 -14.97
N ILE A 38 6.33 7.07 -14.31
CA ILE A 38 5.72 8.37 -14.66
C ILE A 38 6.71 9.52 -14.43
N ALA A 39 7.44 9.49 -13.30
CA ALA A 39 8.45 10.49 -12.97
C ALA A 39 9.60 10.53 -13.99
N GLU A 40 10.11 9.36 -14.38
CA GLU A 40 11.13 9.25 -15.43
C GLU A 40 10.66 9.78 -16.78
N GLN A 41 9.42 9.47 -17.17
CA GLN A 41 8.85 10.00 -18.42
C GLN A 41 8.62 11.50 -18.35
N ALA A 42 8.21 12.02 -17.20
CA ALA A 42 8.07 13.47 -17.00
C ALA A 42 9.43 14.17 -17.10
N GLY A 43 10.48 13.61 -16.50
CA GLY A 43 11.84 14.16 -16.55
C GLY A 43 12.50 14.17 -17.95
N LYS A 44 12.01 13.35 -18.88
CA LYS A 44 12.50 13.34 -20.28
C LYS A 44 11.99 14.52 -21.11
N LYS A 45 11.00 15.28 -20.62
CA LYS A 45 10.47 16.44 -21.33
C LYS A 45 11.50 17.59 -21.30
N PRO A 46 11.73 18.30 -22.42
CA PRO A 46 12.62 19.44 -22.45
C PRO A 46 12.25 20.49 -21.38
N GLY A 47 13.24 20.93 -20.61
CA GLY A 47 13.06 21.92 -19.54
C GLY A 47 12.42 21.36 -18.25
N SER A 48 12.21 20.06 -18.14
CA SER A 48 11.70 19.42 -16.93
C SER A 48 12.82 18.78 -16.12
N THR A 49 12.66 18.78 -14.79
CA THR A 49 13.47 17.97 -13.87
C THR A 49 12.74 16.70 -13.52
N THR A 50 13.46 15.59 -13.31
CA THR A 50 12.84 14.33 -12.92
C THR A 50 12.27 14.44 -11.51
N PRO A 51 10.96 14.18 -11.29
CA PRO A 51 10.38 14.10 -9.95
C PRO A 51 11.10 13.10 -9.06
N VAL A 52 11.22 13.42 -7.78
CA VAL A 52 11.75 12.49 -6.76
C VAL A 52 10.62 11.65 -6.21
N VAL A 53 10.80 10.33 -6.21
CA VAL A 53 9.77 9.38 -5.73
C VAL A 53 10.30 8.59 -4.54
N GLU A 54 9.59 8.68 -3.41
CA GLU A 54 9.96 8.02 -2.16
C GLU A 54 8.88 7.05 -1.69
N SER A 55 9.31 5.96 -1.04
CA SER A 55 8.40 4.97 -0.44
C SER A 55 8.43 5.04 1.08
N GLY A 56 7.25 5.15 1.70
CA GLY A 56 7.06 5.18 3.16
C GLY A 56 5.66 4.75 3.57
N GLY A 57 4.91 4.16 2.63
CA GLY A 57 3.54 3.67 2.84
C GLY A 57 2.44 4.71 2.57
N SER A 58 1.25 4.23 2.21
CA SER A 58 0.10 5.07 1.85
C SER A 58 -0.30 6.07 2.94
N SER A 59 -0.08 5.74 4.21
CA SER A 59 -0.41 6.65 5.31
C SER A 59 0.52 7.84 5.36
N MET A 60 1.82 7.64 5.07
CA MET A 60 2.81 8.71 4.98
C MET A 60 2.49 9.63 3.81
N GLY A 61 2.24 9.09 2.61
CA GLY A 61 1.87 9.90 1.44
C GLY A 61 0.61 10.74 1.66
N LYS A 62 -0.46 10.13 2.18
CA LYS A 62 -1.72 10.82 2.45
C LYS A 62 -1.60 11.89 3.54
N LYS A 63 -0.80 11.63 4.58
CA LYS A 63 -0.57 12.61 5.64
C LYS A 63 0.33 13.73 5.12
N GLY A 64 1.47 13.40 4.53
CA GLY A 64 2.47 14.38 4.09
C GLY A 64 1.93 15.39 3.08
N VAL A 65 1.10 14.96 2.11
CA VAL A 65 0.46 15.89 1.17
C VAL A 65 -0.58 16.80 1.84
N CYS A 66 -1.06 16.45 3.04
CA CYS A 66 -1.98 17.27 3.83
C CYS A 66 -1.30 18.12 4.90
N ASP A 67 0.00 17.96 5.13
CA ASP A 67 0.71 18.68 6.22
C ASP A 67 0.93 20.16 5.89
N GLY A 68 0.93 20.55 4.59
CA GLY A 68 1.06 21.94 4.16
C GLY A 68 1.31 22.08 2.68
N THR A 69 1.61 23.32 2.27
CA THR A 69 1.99 23.70 0.91
C THR A 69 3.31 24.44 0.95
N GLY A 70 4.19 24.23 -0.03
CA GLY A 70 5.51 24.82 -0.09
C GLY A 70 6.60 23.79 -0.30
N PHE A 71 7.84 24.27 -0.39
CA PHE A 71 8.99 23.44 -0.79
C PHE A 71 9.38 22.37 0.24
N GLU A 72 9.00 22.54 1.49
CA GLU A 72 9.25 21.59 2.58
C GLU A 72 8.27 20.40 2.62
N TYR A 73 7.16 20.47 1.86
CA TYR A 73 6.13 19.44 1.81
C TYR A 73 6.19 18.64 0.51
N ILE A 74 5.56 17.47 0.51
CA ILE A 74 5.42 16.67 -0.72
C ILE A 74 4.31 17.25 -1.61
N ASP A 75 4.51 17.23 -2.93
CA ASP A 75 3.55 17.74 -3.90
C ASP A 75 2.48 16.72 -4.27
N ILE A 76 2.87 15.44 -4.26
CA ILE A 76 1.99 14.32 -4.62
C ILE A 76 2.10 13.22 -3.58
N GLY A 77 1.00 12.96 -2.89
CA GLY A 77 0.85 11.80 -2.02
C GLY A 77 0.32 10.60 -2.80
N ASN A 78 1.11 9.55 -3.00
CA ASN A 78 0.61 8.36 -3.65
C ASN A 78 0.04 7.34 -2.64
N ALA A 79 -1.04 6.64 -3.01
CA ALA A 79 -1.73 5.74 -2.10
C ALA A 79 -2.42 4.57 -2.80
N SER A 80 -2.34 3.39 -2.18
CA SER A 80 -3.03 2.18 -2.61
C SER A 80 -4.39 1.98 -1.91
N SER A 81 -4.95 3.07 -1.40
CA SER A 81 -6.32 3.12 -0.85
C SER A 81 -6.81 4.56 -0.83
N ARG A 82 -8.10 4.76 -1.08
CA ARG A 82 -8.72 6.08 -1.05
C ARG A 82 -8.56 6.75 0.32
N MET A 83 -8.43 8.07 0.34
CA MET A 83 -8.45 8.86 1.58
C MET A 83 -9.74 8.64 2.36
N LYS A 84 -9.61 8.55 3.67
CA LYS A 84 -10.74 8.48 4.61
C LYS A 84 -11.11 9.89 5.05
N VAL A 85 -12.33 10.04 5.57
CA VAL A 85 -12.82 11.33 6.09
C VAL A 85 -11.81 11.99 7.05
N LYS A 86 -11.25 11.21 7.98
CA LYS A 86 -10.25 11.72 8.95
C LYS A 86 -8.98 12.28 8.26
N GLU A 87 -8.54 11.69 7.15
CA GLU A 87 -7.38 12.18 6.40
C GLU A 87 -7.73 13.47 5.64
N LEU A 88 -8.94 13.56 5.08
CA LEU A 88 -9.44 14.78 4.45
C LEU A 88 -9.66 15.93 5.46
N GLU A 89 -10.11 15.62 6.68
CA GLU A 89 -10.20 16.60 7.77
C GLU A 89 -8.83 17.17 8.15
N HIS A 90 -7.78 16.35 8.10
CA HIS A 90 -6.40 16.83 8.32
C HIS A 90 -5.96 17.82 7.24
N CYS A 91 -6.20 17.53 5.95
CA CYS A 91 -5.96 18.48 4.87
C CYS A 91 -6.72 19.80 5.10
N LYS A 92 -8.03 19.72 5.42
CA LYS A 92 -8.87 20.90 5.66
C LYS A 92 -8.34 21.75 6.82
N LYS A 93 -7.89 21.11 7.91
CA LYS A 93 -7.31 21.83 9.07
C LYS A 93 -6.07 22.61 8.65
N ASN A 94 -5.25 22.07 7.78
CA ASN A 94 -4.03 22.71 7.27
C ASN A 94 -4.28 23.58 6.02
N LYS A 95 -5.55 23.84 5.66
CA LYS A 95 -5.96 24.65 4.50
C LYS A 95 -5.42 24.12 3.17
N VAL A 96 -5.19 22.81 3.08
CA VAL A 96 -4.69 22.15 1.87
C VAL A 96 -5.87 21.65 1.03
N THR A 97 -5.90 22.03 -0.24
CA THR A 97 -6.84 21.53 -1.25
C THR A 97 -6.14 20.55 -2.16
N LEU A 98 -6.75 19.37 -2.36
CA LEU A 98 -6.19 18.30 -3.15
C LEU A 98 -7.04 17.96 -4.37
N THR A 99 -6.38 17.56 -5.44
CA THR A 99 -7.00 16.82 -6.55
C THR A 99 -6.73 15.33 -6.38
N GLU A 100 -7.80 14.52 -6.29
CA GLU A 100 -7.71 13.06 -6.28
C GLU A 100 -7.71 12.53 -7.71
N ILE A 101 -6.66 11.81 -8.09
CA ILE A 101 -6.55 11.15 -9.40
C ILE A 101 -6.47 9.63 -9.16
N LYS A 102 -7.44 8.90 -9.70
CA LYS A 102 -7.37 7.43 -9.75
C LYS A 102 -6.47 7.05 -10.93
N VAL A 103 -5.31 6.48 -10.63
CA VAL A 103 -4.27 6.16 -11.64
C VAL A 103 -4.34 4.74 -12.18
N GLY A 104 -5.14 3.87 -11.56
CA GLY A 104 -5.31 2.50 -12.02
C GLY A 104 -5.82 1.57 -10.94
N TYR A 105 -5.67 0.28 -11.18
CA TYR A 105 -6.00 -0.78 -10.23
C TYR A 105 -4.77 -1.66 -9.98
N ASP A 106 -4.68 -2.20 -8.78
CA ASP A 106 -3.69 -3.18 -8.37
C ASP A 106 -4.39 -4.37 -7.74
N GLY A 107 -3.89 -5.57 -8.04
CA GLY A 107 -4.27 -6.80 -7.37
C GLY A 107 -3.34 -7.05 -6.19
N ILE A 108 -3.90 -7.41 -5.03
CA ILE A 108 -3.10 -7.98 -3.95
C ILE A 108 -3.12 -9.48 -4.11
N VAL A 109 -1.97 -10.05 -4.42
CA VAL A 109 -1.85 -11.48 -4.69
C VAL A 109 -1.41 -12.26 -3.46
N VAL A 110 -1.81 -13.52 -3.43
CA VAL A 110 -1.19 -14.56 -2.61
C VAL A 110 -0.42 -15.44 -3.59
N ALA A 111 0.89 -15.51 -3.46
CA ALA A 111 1.73 -16.22 -4.42
C ALA A 111 2.61 -17.26 -3.74
N SER A 112 3.09 -18.22 -4.50
CA SER A 112 4.06 -19.24 -4.09
C SER A 112 5.06 -19.51 -5.22
N SER A 113 6.13 -20.25 -4.92
CA SER A 113 6.99 -20.79 -5.97
C SER A 113 6.21 -21.70 -6.90
N LYS A 114 6.53 -21.69 -8.20
CA LYS A 114 6.02 -22.70 -9.17
C LYS A 114 6.42 -24.13 -8.83
N LYS A 115 7.47 -24.30 -8.02
CA LYS A 115 7.88 -25.61 -7.50
C LYS A 115 6.99 -26.10 -6.36
N GLY A 116 6.14 -25.24 -5.81
CA GLY A 116 5.20 -25.56 -4.73
C GLY A 116 3.79 -25.83 -5.22
N THR A 117 2.87 -25.97 -4.27
CA THR A 117 1.46 -26.22 -4.56
C THR A 117 0.75 -24.94 -5.01
N LEU A 118 0.03 -25.00 -6.14
CA LEU A 118 -0.88 -23.94 -6.55
C LEU A 118 -2.08 -23.90 -5.58
N LEU A 119 -2.19 -22.85 -4.81
CA LEU A 119 -3.28 -22.67 -3.86
C LEU A 119 -4.55 -22.20 -4.58
N LYS A 120 -5.64 -22.96 -4.45
CA LYS A 120 -6.99 -22.59 -4.86
C LYS A 120 -7.82 -22.40 -3.61
N ILE A 121 -8.24 -21.17 -3.30
CA ILE A 121 -8.86 -20.85 -2.02
C ILE A 121 -9.93 -19.76 -2.17
N SER A 122 -10.96 -19.84 -1.33
CA SER A 122 -11.92 -18.74 -1.24
C SER A 122 -11.34 -17.58 -0.40
N LYS A 123 -11.77 -16.36 -0.71
CA LYS A 123 -11.43 -15.18 0.12
C LYS A 123 -11.93 -15.36 1.57
N TYR A 124 -12.99 -16.13 1.76
CA TYR A 124 -13.51 -16.47 3.08
C TYR A 124 -12.52 -17.35 3.86
N ASP A 125 -12.06 -18.46 3.28
CA ASP A 125 -11.12 -19.39 3.93
C ASP A 125 -9.76 -18.75 4.15
N LEU A 126 -9.29 -17.93 3.19
CA LEU A 126 -8.06 -17.16 3.34
C LEU A 126 -8.13 -16.20 4.54
N GLY A 127 -9.24 -15.49 4.72
CA GLY A 127 -9.46 -14.61 5.86
C GLY A 127 -9.59 -15.40 7.18
N LYS A 128 -10.26 -16.54 7.15
CA LYS A 128 -10.36 -17.47 8.30
C LYS A 128 -8.99 -18.01 8.73
N ALA A 129 -8.13 -18.32 7.75
CA ALA A 129 -6.78 -18.82 8.01
C ALA A 129 -5.86 -17.78 8.68
N LEU A 130 -5.99 -16.49 8.31
CA LEU A 130 -5.00 -15.45 8.63
C LEU A 130 -5.44 -14.46 9.72
N THR A 131 -6.72 -14.42 10.09
CA THR A 131 -7.17 -13.57 11.21
C THR A 131 -6.65 -14.10 12.55
N ALA A 132 -6.38 -13.18 13.50
CA ALA A 132 -5.86 -13.55 14.82
C ALA A 132 -6.83 -14.41 15.62
N LYS A 133 -8.16 -14.16 15.50
CA LYS A 133 -9.19 -14.86 16.27
C LYS A 133 -10.28 -15.41 15.37
N VAL A 134 -10.76 -16.61 15.73
CA VAL A 134 -11.86 -17.31 15.06
C VAL A 134 -12.88 -17.82 16.08
N PRO A 135 -14.15 -18.04 15.68
CA PRO A 135 -15.15 -18.62 16.56
C PRO A 135 -14.93 -20.13 16.74
N VAL A 136 -14.92 -20.56 17.98
CA VAL A 136 -14.94 -21.98 18.39
C VAL A 136 -15.90 -22.10 19.56
N ASN A 137 -16.86 -22.99 19.45
CA ASN A 137 -17.85 -23.26 20.53
C ASN A 137 -18.51 -21.98 21.09
N GLY A 138 -18.93 -21.08 20.20
CA GLY A 138 -19.62 -19.84 20.58
C GLY A 138 -18.74 -18.75 21.19
N LYS A 139 -17.42 -18.89 21.18
CA LYS A 139 -16.46 -17.88 21.69
C LYS A 139 -15.38 -17.56 20.67
N MET A 140 -14.87 -16.32 20.68
CA MET A 140 -13.71 -15.93 19.88
C MET A 140 -12.44 -16.36 20.59
N VAL A 141 -11.70 -17.30 20.00
CA VAL A 141 -10.41 -17.80 20.51
C VAL A 141 -9.27 -17.42 19.56
N ASP A 142 -8.03 -17.51 20.01
CA ASP A 142 -6.87 -17.39 19.15
C ASP A 142 -6.93 -18.48 18.07
N ASN A 143 -6.50 -18.14 16.85
CA ASN A 143 -6.67 -18.99 15.68
C ASN A 143 -5.92 -20.33 15.85
N PRO A 144 -6.61 -21.47 15.99
CA PRO A 144 -5.99 -22.76 16.25
C PRO A 144 -5.50 -23.48 14.98
N TYR A 145 -5.91 -23.03 13.80
CA TYR A 145 -5.62 -23.72 12.55
C TYR A 145 -4.12 -23.67 12.23
N LYS A 146 -3.51 -24.84 12.04
CA LYS A 146 -2.08 -24.96 11.71
C LYS A 146 -1.84 -25.30 10.26
N LYS A 147 -2.79 -25.96 9.61
CA LYS A 147 -2.74 -26.35 8.19
C LYS A 147 -3.89 -25.74 7.42
N TRP A 148 -3.73 -25.60 6.12
CA TRP A 148 -4.81 -25.13 5.25
C TRP A 148 -6.01 -26.08 5.30
N SER A 149 -5.78 -27.41 5.37
CA SER A 149 -6.84 -28.42 5.55
C SER A 149 -7.63 -28.29 6.87
N ASP A 150 -7.06 -27.69 7.92
CA ASP A 150 -7.79 -27.43 9.18
C ASP A 150 -8.85 -26.34 8.98
N VAL A 151 -8.61 -25.41 8.06
CA VAL A 151 -9.53 -24.31 7.73
C VAL A 151 -10.69 -24.83 6.88
N ASN A 152 -10.36 -25.65 5.88
CA ASN A 152 -11.29 -26.30 4.98
C ASN A 152 -10.65 -27.60 4.47
N PRO A 153 -11.28 -28.78 4.67
CA PRO A 153 -10.72 -30.09 4.26
C PRO A 153 -10.40 -30.22 2.75
N ALA A 154 -11.03 -29.38 1.89
CA ALA A 154 -10.73 -29.34 0.47
C ALA A 154 -9.40 -28.64 0.12
N LEU A 155 -8.78 -27.94 1.09
CA LEU A 155 -7.50 -27.29 0.91
C LEU A 155 -6.32 -28.26 1.14
N PRO A 156 -5.12 -27.91 0.64
CA PRO A 156 -3.93 -28.76 0.79
C PRO A 156 -3.59 -29.05 2.26
N ASN A 157 -3.14 -30.26 2.53
CA ASN A 157 -2.62 -30.64 3.86
C ASN A 157 -1.19 -30.11 4.08
N LEU A 158 -1.03 -28.79 4.00
CA LEU A 158 0.23 -28.09 4.18
C LEU A 158 0.13 -27.10 5.35
N PRO A 159 1.23 -26.81 6.06
CA PRO A 159 1.26 -25.77 7.08
C PRO A 159 0.81 -24.40 6.53
N ILE A 160 0.08 -23.63 7.31
CA ILE A 160 -0.17 -22.23 7.02
C ILE A 160 1.11 -21.46 7.32
N LYS A 161 1.83 -21.09 6.25
CA LYS A 161 3.06 -20.33 6.33
C LYS A 161 3.00 -19.21 5.29
N VAL A 162 2.75 -17.99 5.75
CA VAL A 162 2.51 -16.82 4.91
C VAL A 162 3.42 -15.69 5.32
N MET A 163 4.08 -15.09 4.36
CA MET A 163 4.86 -13.86 4.53
C MET A 163 4.13 -12.70 3.89
N GLY A 164 4.20 -11.54 4.48
CA GLY A 164 3.57 -10.37 3.89
C GLY A 164 4.03 -9.07 4.51
N PRO A 165 3.51 -7.94 4.00
CA PRO A 165 3.97 -6.63 4.41
C PRO A 165 3.58 -6.31 5.87
N PRO A 166 4.31 -5.38 6.53
CA PRO A 166 4.09 -4.97 7.90
C PRO A 166 2.81 -4.12 8.07
N THR A 167 2.47 -3.81 9.31
CA THR A 167 1.28 -3.02 9.65
C THR A 167 1.28 -1.60 9.09
N THR A 168 2.44 -1.03 8.76
CA THR A 168 2.61 0.27 8.11
C THR A 168 2.20 0.27 6.65
N SER A 169 2.23 -0.89 6.00
CA SER A 169 1.97 -1.06 4.57
C SER A 169 0.50 -0.82 4.19
N GLY A 170 0.29 -0.09 3.10
CA GLY A 170 -1.02 0.05 2.46
C GLY A 170 -1.55 -1.26 1.90
N THR A 171 -0.67 -2.16 1.43
CA THR A 171 -1.03 -3.52 0.97
C THR A 171 -1.60 -4.33 2.12
N ARG A 172 -0.93 -4.33 3.28
CA ARG A 172 -1.44 -4.97 4.50
C ARG A 172 -2.79 -4.40 4.91
N ALA A 173 -2.93 -3.07 4.98
CA ALA A 173 -4.17 -2.42 5.38
C ALA A 173 -5.35 -2.81 4.48
N SER A 174 -5.14 -2.87 3.18
CA SER A 174 -6.16 -3.26 2.20
C SER A 174 -6.46 -4.76 2.25
N PHE A 175 -5.44 -5.60 2.37
CA PHE A 175 -5.61 -7.05 2.50
C PHE A 175 -6.49 -7.40 3.71
N VAL A 176 -6.16 -6.91 4.90
CA VAL A 176 -6.95 -7.23 6.11
C VAL A 176 -8.36 -6.65 6.07
N GLU A 177 -8.58 -5.55 5.35
CA GLU A 177 -9.92 -5.03 5.13
C GLU A 177 -10.73 -5.89 4.17
N MET A 178 -10.16 -6.22 3.00
CA MET A 178 -10.88 -6.95 1.94
C MET A 178 -11.05 -8.43 2.28
N VAL A 179 -10.02 -9.05 2.85
CA VAL A 179 -9.98 -10.49 3.12
C VAL A 179 -10.49 -10.80 4.52
N ASN A 180 -9.80 -10.35 5.57
CA ASN A 180 -10.15 -10.73 6.94
C ASN A 180 -11.48 -10.12 7.39
N GLN A 181 -11.66 -8.80 7.18
CA GLN A 181 -12.88 -8.13 7.65
C GLN A 181 -14.07 -8.38 6.75
N LYS A 182 -13.97 -8.05 5.43
CA LYS A 182 -15.10 -8.12 4.49
C LYS A 182 -15.30 -9.54 3.95
N GLY A 183 -14.21 -10.25 3.63
CA GLY A 183 -14.23 -11.60 3.06
C GLY A 183 -14.65 -12.65 4.06
N TYR A 184 -14.14 -12.60 5.27
CA TYR A 184 -14.41 -13.57 6.32
C TYR A 184 -15.42 -13.05 7.37
N CYS A 185 -15.01 -12.13 8.26
CA CYS A 185 -15.81 -11.80 9.44
C CYS A 185 -17.22 -11.28 9.14
N LYS A 186 -17.37 -10.42 8.14
CA LYS A 186 -18.70 -9.93 7.74
C LYS A 186 -19.58 -11.01 7.09
N LYS A 187 -18.99 -12.08 6.57
CA LYS A 187 -19.72 -13.19 5.97
C LYS A 187 -20.00 -14.32 6.96
N SER A 188 -19.14 -14.52 7.96
CA SER A 188 -19.29 -15.60 8.97
C SER A 188 -20.54 -15.41 9.81
N LYS A 189 -21.44 -16.39 9.77
CA LYS A 189 -22.63 -16.45 10.61
C LYS A 189 -22.25 -16.57 12.10
N GLU A 190 -21.25 -17.37 12.42
CA GLU A 190 -20.76 -17.61 13.79
C GLU A 190 -20.18 -16.35 14.41
N VAL A 191 -19.34 -15.60 13.67
CA VAL A 191 -18.77 -14.33 14.13
C VAL A 191 -19.86 -13.29 14.40
N LYS A 192 -20.91 -13.26 13.56
CA LYS A 192 -22.07 -12.39 13.76
C LYS A 192 -22.88 -12.80 14.98
N ALA A 193 -23.14 -14.09 15.19
CA ALA A 193 -23.91 -14.61 16.31
C ALA A 193 -23.25 -14.27 17.67
N ILE A 194 -21.90 -14.25 17.71
CA ILE A 194 -21.12 -13.86 18.90
C ILE A 194 -21.15 -12.32 19.12
N GLY A 195 -21.62 -11.53 18.18
CA GLY A 195 -21.58 -10.07 18.26
C GLY A 195 -20.17 -9.45 18.12
N TYR A 196 -19.23 -10.21 17.57
CA TYR A 196 -17.83 -9.74 17.43
C TYR A 196 -17.72 -8.65 16.36
N LYS A 197 -17.18 -7.48 16.73
CA LYS A 197 -17.01 -6.35 15.81
C LYS A 197 -16.05 -6.70 14.67
N SER A 198 -16.55 -6.73 13.43
CA SER A 198 -15.80 -7.18 12.26
C SER A 198 -14.48 -6.41 12.02
N LYS A 199 -14.36 -5.16 12.49
CA LYS A 199 -13.08 -4.41 12.44
C LYS A 199 -11.96 -5.08 13.26
N LYS A 200 -12.28 -5.81 14.32
CA LYS A 200 -11.29 -6.55 15.12
C LYS A 200 -10.65 -7.70 14.34
N CYS A 201 -11.31 -8.22 13.30
CA CYS A 201 -10.74 -9.25 12.43
C CYS A 201 -9.60 -8.74 11.53
N ARG A 202 -9.35 -7.43 11.48
CA ARG A 202 -8.17 -6.89 10.79
C ARG A 202 -6.86 -7.28 11.47
N ALA A 203 -6.89 -7.70 12.74
CA ALA A 203 -5.72 -8.25 13.40
C ALA A 203 -5.32 -9.56 12.72
N MET A 204 -4.07 -9.64 12.27
CA MET A 204 -3.47 -10.88 11.78
C MET A 204 -2.93 -11.69 12.93
N ARG A 205 -2.83 -13.00 12.73
CA ARG A 205 -2.22 -13.90 13.70
C ARG A 205 -0.72 -13.65 13.85
N THR A 206 -0.18 -13.89 15.04
CA THR A 206 1.22 -13.64 15.41
C THR A 206 1.93 -14.91 15.93
N ASP A 207 1.34 -16.08 15.70
CA ASP A 207 1.83 -17.38 16.16
C ASP A 207 2.82 -18.05 15.17
N GLY A 208 3.36 -17.28 14.24
CA GLY A 208 4.32 -17.73 13.22
C GLY A 208 3.69 -18.19 11.91
N ALA A 209 2.37 -18.39 11.83
CA ALA A 209 1.71 -18.73 10.56
C ALA A 209 1.65 -17.54 9.59
N TYR A 210 1.66 -16.32 10.10
CA TYR A 210 1.92 -15.11 9.35
C TYR A 210 3.18 -14.40 9.87
N VAL A 211 4.10 -14.06 8.97
CA VAL A 211 5.36 -13.39 9.30
C VAL A 211 5.48 -12.08 8.51
N GLU A 212 5.76 -10.98 9.19
CA GLU A 212 6.03 -9.71 8.55
C GLU A 212 7.42 -9.72 7.89
N ALA A 213 7.47 -9.40 6.60
CA ALA A 213 8.68 -9.51 5.77
C ALA A 213 9.28 -8.15 5.37
N GLY A 214 8.83 -7.06 5.98
CA GLY A 214 9.26 -5.69 5.66
C GLY A 214 8.42 -5.06 4.54
N GLU A 215 8.76 -3.82 4.17
CA GLU A 215 8.06 -3.04 3.15
C GLU A 215 8.48 -3.40 1.71
N GLN A 216 9.58 -4.13 1.54
CA GLN A 216 10.14 -4.46 0.23
C GLN A 216 9.60 -5.80 -0.26
N ASP A 217 8.66 -5.78 -1.19
CA ASP A 217 8.04 -6.98 -1.75
C ASP A 217 9.04 -7.93 -2.42
N ASN A 218 10.15 -7.43 -2.96
CA ASN A 218 11.24 -8.24 -3.52
C ASN A 218 11.88 -9.21 -2.51
N LEU A 219 11.88 -8.90 -1.22
CA LEU A 219 12.37 -9.82 -0.19
C LEU A 219 11.44 -11.03 -0.03
N ILE A 220 10.13 -10.80 -0.17
CA ILE A 220 9.13 -11.88 -0.16
C ILE A 220 9.37 -12.79 -1.36
N VAL A 221 9.52 -12.24 -2.56
CA VAL A 221 9.79 -12.99 -3.79
C VAL A 221 10.98 -13.95 -3.63
N LYS A 222 12.12 -13.44 -3.14
CA LYS A 222 13.32 -14.25 -2.88
C LYS A 222 13.08 -15.40 -1.90
N LYS A 223 12.29 -15.16 -0.86
CA LYS A 223 11.97 -16.18 0.16
C LYS A 223 11.05 -17.25 -0.39
N LEU A 224 10.09 -16.92 -1.26
CA LEU A 224 9.23 -17.90 -1.94
C LEU A 224 10.01 -18.81 -2.87
N GLN A 225 11.02 -18.29 -3.55
CA GLN A 225 11.92 -19.11 -4.39
C GLN A 225 12.71 -20.13 -3.57
N ALA A 226 13.12 -19.75 -2.36
CA ALA A 226 13.89 -20.60 -1.45
C ALA A 226 13.04 -21.65 -0.72
N ASP A 227 11.76 -21.35 -0.44
CA ASP A 227 10.83 -22.27 0.26
C ASP A 227 9.51 -22.42 -0.48
N PRO A 228 9.37 -23.51 -1.28
CA PRO A 228 8.17 -23.76 -2.08
C PRO A 228 6.86 -23.95 -1.26
N ASN A 229 6.95 -24.19 0.05
CA ASN A 229 5.80 -24.37 0.93
C ASN A 229 5.35 -23.07 1.61
N THR A 230 6.03 -21.95 1.35
CA THR A 230 5.68 -20.64 1.85
C THR A 230 4.86 -19.87 0.81
N PHE A 231 3.86 -19.14 1.29
CA PHE A 231 3.07 -18.22 0.48
C PHE A 231 3.44 -16.78 0.81
N GLY A 232 3.34 -15.88 -0.16
CA GLY A 232 3.64 -14.45 0.00
C GLY A 232 2.45 -13.58 -0.36
N ILE A 233 2.27 -12.46 0.35
CA ILE A 233 1.25 -11.44 0.06
C ILE A 233 1.95 -10.17 -0.39
N PHE A 234 1.68 -9.70 -1.61
CA PHE A 234 2.26 -8.49 -2.19
C PHE A 234 1.43 -8.00 -3.39
N GLY A 235 1.85 -6.91 -4.04
CA GLY A 235 1.18 -6.36 -5.22
C GLY A 235 1.39 -7.19 -6.48
N PHE A 236 0.38 -7.24 -7.36
CA PHE A 236 0.41 -8.02 -8.61
C PHE A 236 1.60 -7.70 -9.50
N SER A 237 2.06 -6.45 -9.53
CA SER A 237 3.22 -6.05 -10.36
C SER A 237 4.49 -6.86 -10.06
N TYR A 238 4.68 -7.29 -8.81
CA TYR A 238 5.82 -8.14 -8.43
C TYR A 238 5.61 -9.60 -8.83
N LEU A 239 4.38 -10.09 -8.84
CA LEU A 239 4.08 -11.41 -9.42
C LEU A 239 4.33 -11.41 -10.92
N ASP A 240 3.81 -10.41 -11.62
CA ASP A 240 3.92 -10.25 -13.07
C ASP A 240 5.38 -10.25 -13.54
N GLN A 241 6.26 -9.53 -12.84
CA GLN A 241 7.69 -9.48 -13.11
C GLN A 241 8.45 -10.78 -12.78
N ASN A 242 7.83 -11.74 -12.08
CA ASN A 242 8.44 -12.98 -11.62
C ASN A 242 7.59 -14.21 -11.98
N MET A 243 6.77 -14.13 -13.02
CA MET A 243 5.92 -15.23 -13.46
C MET A 243 6.70 -16.43 -14.03
N ASP A 244 7.98 -16.30 -14.26
CA ASP A 244 8.88 -17.40 -14.60
C ASP A 244 9.08 -18.38 -13.43
N VAL A 245 9.14 -17.88 -12.20
CA VAL A 245 9.45 -18.65 -10.97
C VAL A 245 8.33 -18.70 -9.94
N LEU A 246 7.38 -17.75 -9.98
CA LEU A 246 6.23 -17.67 -9.08
C LEU A 246 4.91 -17.99 -9.79
N GLN A 247 3.93 -18.36 -8.99
CA GLN A 247 2.53 -18.56 -9.39
C GLN A 247 1.60 -17.89 -8.38
N GLY A 248 0.54 -17.28 -8.88
CA GLY A 248 -0.48 -16.64 -8.03
C GLY A 248 -1.59 -17.61 -7.66
N ALA A 249 -2.03 -17.56 -6.40
CA ALA A 249 -3.17 -18.35 -5.94
C ALA A 249 -4.47 -17.95 -6.67
N ILE A 250 -5.29 -18.94 -6.97
CA ILE A 250 -6.63 -18.76 -7.54
C ILE A 250 -7.57 -18.42 -6.38
N ILE A 251 -8.11 -17.19 -6.38
CA ILE A 251 -9.00 -16.69 -5.33
C ILE A 251 -10.45 -16.59 -5.84
N ASP A 252 -11.38 -17.23 -5.16
CA ASP A 252 -12.79 -17.28 -5.56
C ASP A 252 -12.97 -17.72 -7.04
N GLY A 253 -12.11 -18.63 -7.52
CA GLY A 253 -12.15 -19.18 -8.88
C GLY A 253 -11.44 -18.33 -9.94
N ASN A 254 -10.87 -17.16 -9.59
CA ASN A 254 -10.17 -16.27 -10.51
C ASN A 254 -8.66 -16.26 -10.24
N GLU A 255 -7.86 -16.37 -11.28
CA GLU A 255 -6.42 -16.18 -11.21
C GLU A 255 -6.07 -14.69 -11.19
N PRO A 256 -4.94 -14.30 -10.58
CA PRO A 256 -4.45 -12.94 -10.62
C PRO A 256 -3.81 -12.66 -11.98
N SER A 257 -4.62 -12.26 -12.95
CA SER A 257 -4.17 -11.74 -14.24
C SER A 257 -4.49 -10.26 -14.37
N PHE A 258 -3.83 -9.59 -15.31
CA PHE A 258 -4.09 -8.18 -15.60
C PHE A 258 -5.57 -7.93 -15.90
N GLU A 259 -6.18 -8.77 -16.75
CA GLU A 259 -7.57 -8.67 -17.16
C GLU A 259 -8.53 -8.85 -15.97
N ASN A 260 -8.31 -9.91 -15.16
CA ASN A 260 -9.15 -10.19 -14.01
C ASN A 260 -9.06 -9.10 -12.93
N ILE A 261 -7.91 -8.44 -12.80
CA ILE A 261 -7.70 -7.31 -11.88
C ILE A 261 -8.37 -6.04 -12.42
N ALA A 262 -8.17 -5.73 -13.70
CA ALA A 262 -8.74 -4.55 -14.35
C ALA A 262 -10.27 -4.61 -14.40
N ASP A 263 -10.85 -5.78 -14.67
CA ASP A 263 -12.29 -6.04 -14.70
C ASP A 263 -12.92 -6.18 -13.30
N GLY A 264 -12.10 -6.24 -12.23
CA GLY A 264 -12.57 -6.46 -10.86
C GLY A 264 -13.08 -7.89 -10.59
N LYS A 265 -12.80 -8.85 -11.47
CA LYS A 265 -13.10 -10.28 -11.28
C LYS A 265 -12.23 -10.90 -10.20
N TYR A 266 -10.93 -10.49 -10.15
CA TYR A 266 -10.05 -10.88 -9.07
C TYR A 266 -10.44 -10.14 -7.80
N SER A 267 -10.99 -10.85 -6.84
CA SER A 267 -11.75 -10.27 -5.72
C SER A 267 -10.90 -9.52 -4.68
N ILE A 268 -9.57 -9.53 -4.79
CA ILE A 268 -8.62 -8.78 -3.95
C ILE A 268 -7.92 -7.71 -4.80
N SER A 269 -8.68 -6.94 -5.58
CA SER A 269 -8.19 -5.78 -6.32
C SER A 269 -8.61 -4.46 -5.67
N ARG A 270 -7.82 -3.41 -5.91
CA ARG A 270 -8.02 -2.07 -5.34
C ARG A 270 -7.59 -0.98 -6.29
N ALA A 271 -8.22 0.19 -6.21
CA ALA A 271 -7.79 1.35 -6.95
C ALA A 271 -6.56 2.01 -6.32
N LEU A 272 -5.70 2.54 -7.17
CA LEU A 272 -4.51 3.32 -6.83
C LEU A 272 -4.78 4.80 -7.08
N TYR A 273 -4.19 5.66 -6.23
CA TYR A 273 -4.48 7.09 -6.23
C TYR A 273 -3.22 7.93 -6.15
N PHE A 274 -3.26 9.08 -6.84
CA PHE A 274 -2.46 10.24 -6.56
C PHE A 274 -3.32 11.34 -5.94
N TYR A 275 -2.79 12.01 -4.93
CA TYR A 275 -3.36 13.19 -4.30
C TYR A 275 -2.41 14.35 -4.54
N CYS A 276 -2.81 15.28 -5.40
CA CYS A 276 -1.92 16.30 -5.95
C CYS A 276 -2.28 17.69 -5.46
N LEU A 277 -1.25 18.51 -5.17
CA LEU A 277 -1.34 19.94 -4.85
C LEU A 277 -1.39 20.81 -6.13
N LEU A 278 -2.26 20.50 -7.10
CA LEU A 278 -2.24 21.14 -8.42
C LEU A 278 -2.46 22.67 -8.41
N TYR A 279 -3.10 23.20 -7.36
CA TYR A 279 -3.44 24.63 -7.27
C TYR A 279 -2.70 25.37 -6.14
N THR A 280 -1.88 24.69 -5.37
CA THR A 280 -1.24 25.24 -4.17
C THR A 280 0.28 25.13 -4.19
N SER A 281 0.84 24.39 -5.14
CA SER A 281 2.28 24.36 -5.39
C SER A 281 2.62 25.36 -6.50
N PRO A 282 3.61 26.26 -6.33
CA PRO A 282 4.04 27.11 -7.44
C PRO A 282 4.49 26.23 -8.59
N SER A 283 3.84 26.39 -9.74
CA SER A 283 4.28 25.74 -10.96
C SER A 283 5.66 26.27 -11.34
N PRO A 284 6.57 25.44 -11.87
CA PRO A 284 7.80 25.96 -12.49
C PRO A 284 7.54 27.02 -13.55
N ARG A 285 6.32 27.11 -14.11
CA ARG A 285 5.92 28.16 -15.06
C ARG A 285 5.59 29.50 -14.38
N ASP A 286 5.27 29.50 -13.08
CA ASP A 286 4.94 30.73 -12.32
C ASP A 286 6.20 31.45 -11.84
N LEU A 287 7.38 30.85 -11.99
CA LEU A 287 8.69 31.42 -11.64
C LEU A 287 9.38 32.15 -12.81
N THR A 288 8.73 32.24 -13.98
CA THR A 288 9.29 32.86 -15.21
C THR A 288 8.63 34.17 -15.60
N THR A 289 7.95 34.84 -14.68
CA THR A 289 7.47 36.24 -14.88
C THR A 289 8.22 37.24 -14.05
#